data_1c147b753f9586869804e0e9dbccdade
#
_entry.id   1c147b753f9586869804e0e9dbccdade
#
_cell.length_a   1.000
_cell.length_b   1.000
_cell.length_c   1.000
_cell.angle_alpha   90.00
_cell.angle_beta   90.00
_cell.angle_gamma   90.00
#
_symmetry.space_group_name_H-M   'P 1'
#
loop_
_entity.id
_entity.type
_entity.pdbx_description
1 polymer ?
#
loop_
_entity_poly.entity_id
_entity_poly.type
_entity_poly.pdbx_seq_one_letter_code
_entity_poly.pdbx_strand_id
1 'polypeptide(L)'
;GADAVGIARGFMMSGGCIRARMCSGFGSHVCPVGMATQDEKRRASYLVVQQSDHIASYHANLVKGIKMMQAVMGVKNINSLSKNNLTYKNRNGEVFFDVDQHFHSKLHV
;
A
#
# COMPACT_ATOMS: atom_id res chain seq x y z
N GLY A 1 -13.54 -8.82 5.55
CA GLY A 1 -12.31 -8.13 5.36
C GLY A 1 -11.08 -8.98 5.55
N ALA A 2 -9.95 -8.39 5.25
CA ALA A 2 -8.66 -8.99 5.50
C ALA A 2 -8.12 -8.55 6.87
N ASP A 3 -7.59 -9.48 7.65
CA ASP A 3 -6.96 -9.19 8.94
C ASP A 3 -5.55 -8.63 8.76
N ALA A 4 -4.91 -8.94 7.65
CA ALA A 4 -3.59 -8.46 7.30
C ALA A 4 -3.46 -8.25 5.78
N VAL A 5 -2.67 -7.24 5.40
CA VAL A 5 -2.40 -6.91 3.99
C VAL A 5 -0.90 -6.79 3.77
N GLY A 6 -0.38 -7.55 2.80
CA GLY A 6 1.02 -7.45 2.38
C GLY A 6 1.24 -6.21 1.49
N ILE A 7 2.10 -5.30 1.94
CA ILE A 7 2.46 -4.09 1.19
C ILE A 7 3.95 -4.14 0.84
N ALA A 8 4.27 -4.51 -0.40
CA ALA A 8 5.67 -4.54 -0.86
C ALA A 8 6.05 -3.28 -1.64
N ARG A 9 5.30 -2.96 -2.69
CA ARG A 9 5.67 -1.93 -3.67
C ARG A 9 5.82 -0.53 -3.06
N GLY A 10 4.92 -0.13 -2.17
CA GLY A 10 4.99 1.17 -1.50
C GLY A 10 6.27 1.32 -0.67
N PHE A 11 6.64 0.30 0.09
CA PHE A 11 7.88 0.30 0.86
C PHE A 11 9.14 0.27 -0.02
N MET A 12 9.13 -0.49 -1.10
CA MET A 12 10.25 -0.48 -2.06
C MET A 12 10.43 0.91 -2.69
N MET A 13 9.35 1.56 -3.07
CA MET A 13 9.38 2.92 -3.65
C MET A 13 9.86 3.95 -2.64
N SER A 14 9.42 3.88 -1.38
CA SER A 14 9.90 4.76 -0.31
C SER A 14 11.39 4.57 -0.02
N GLY A 15 11.91 3.36 -0.16
CA GLY A 15 13.33 3.04 -0.10
C GLY A 15 14.14 3.47 -1.33
N GLY A 16 13.53 4.12 -2.31
CA GLY A 16 14.23 4.67 -3.47
C GLY A 16 14.26 3.79 -4.72
N CYS A 17 13.48 2.72 -4.76
CA CYS A 17 13.45 1.76 -5.88
C CYS A 17 13.28 2.42 -7.26
N ILE A 18 12.51 3.50 -7.36
CA ILE A 18 12.22 4.19 -8.62
C ILE A 18 13.06 5.44 -8.88
N ARG A 19 14.04 5.76 -8.02
CA ARG A 19 14.83 7.00 -8.15
C ARG A 19 15.52 7.15 -9.49
N ALA A 20 16.01 6.06 -10.06
CA ALA A 20 16.66 6.09 -11.37
C ALA A 20 15.66 6.15 -12.53
N ARG A 21 14.36 6.04 -12.28
CA ARG A 21 13.29 5.92 -13.31
C ARG A 21 13.56 4.85 -14.38
N MET A 22 14.44 3.93 -14.07
CA MET A 22 14.89 2.85 -14.93
C MET A 22 14.84 1.56 -14.12
N CYS A 23 13.83 0.77 -14.35
CA CYS A 23 13.75 -0.58 -13.79
C CYS A 23 13.50 -1.55 -14.93
N SER A 24 14.44 -2.44 -15.16
CA SER A 24 14.30 -3.48 -16.18
C SER A 24 13.40 -4.64 -15.73
N GLY A 25 12.90 -4.59 -14.49
CA GLY A 25 12.00 -5.60 -13.96
C GLY A 25 12.67 -6.96 -13.76
N PHE A 26 11.89 -8.01 -13.87
CA PHE A 26 12.36 -9.38 -13.79
C PHE A 26 13.34 -9.70 -14.93
N GLY A 27 14.48 -10.30 -14.57
CA GLY A 27 15.48 -10.77 -15.53
C GLY A 27 16.63 -9.82 -15.81
N SER A 28 16.62 -8.60 -15.24
CA SER A 28 17.81 -7.76 -15.29
C SER A 28 18.74 -8.07 -14.12
N HIS A 29 19.98 -8.34 -14.45
CA HIS A 29 21.02 -8.62 -13.46
C HIS A 29 21.46 -7.39 -12.66
N VAL A 30 20.90 -6.22 -12.95
CA VAL A 30 21.45 -4.97 -12.44
C VAL A 30 20.35 -3.99 -12.01
N CYS A 31 20.13 -3.91 -10.69
CA CYS A 31 19.31 -2.85 -10.11
C CYS A 31 20.02 -1.50 -10.21
N PRO A 32 19.46 -0.49 -10.90
CA PRO A 32 20.15 0.78 -11.12
C PRO A 32 20.38 1.60 -9.85
N VAL A 33 19.59 1.36 -8.80
CA VAL A 33 19.68 2.08 -7.51
C VAL A 33 20.48 1.32 -6.44
N GLY A 34 20.94 0.11 -6.72
CA GLY A 34 21.75 -0.67 -5.77
C GLY A 34 20.95 -1.48 -4.74
N MET A 35 19.63 -1.43 -4.76
CA MET A 35 18.78 -2.10 -3.77
C MET A 35 18.70 -3.62 -3.97
N ALA A 36 18.59 -4.08 -5.20
CA ALA A 36 18.38 -5.49 -5.55
C ALA A 36 19.44 -5.97 -6.55
N THR A 37 20.72 -5.85 -6.18
CA THR A 37 21.86 -6.26 -6.99
C THR A 37 22.98 -6.80 -6.11
N GLN A 38 23.83 -7.67 -6.66
CA GLN A 38 25.06 -8.13 -6.03
C GLN A 38 26.29 -7.34 -6.52
N ASP A 39 26.13 -6.40 -7.43
CA ASP A 39 27.19 -5.52 -7.87
C ASP A 39 27.64 -4.59 -6.74
N GLU A 40 28.91 -4.73 -6.33
CA GLU A 40 29.45 -4.01 -5.16
C GLU A 40 29.46 -2.49 -5.34
N LYS A 41 29.77 -2.00 -6.55
CA LYS A 41 29.80 -0.56 -6.84
C LYS A 41 28.40 0.07 -6.71
N ARG A 42 27.39 -0.63 -7.19
CA ARG A 42 26.00 -0.17 -7.11
C ARG A 42 25.46 -0.27 -5.69
N ARG A 43 25.78 -1.34 -4.97
CA ARG A 43 25.42 -1.48 -3.55
C ARG A 43 26.06 -0.39 -2.68
N ALA A 44 27.32 -0.06 -2.93
CA ALA A 44 28.03 1.00 -2.20
C ALA A 44 27.41 2.38 -2.41
N SER A 45 26.74 2.62 -3.53
CA SER A 45 26.03 3.89 -3.79
C SER A 45 24.66 3.99 -3.11
N TYR A 46 24.16 2.89 -2.53
CA TYR A 46 22.88 2.87 -1.83
C TYR A 46 23.06 3.31 -0.37
N LEU A 47 22.61 4.51 -0.06
CA LEU A 47 22.74 5.10 1.28
C LEU A 47 21.70 4.53 2.24
N VAL A 48 22.02 3.40 2.88
CA VAL A 48 21.09 2.63 3.72
C VAL A 48 20.45 3.49 4.81
N VAL A 49 21.25 4.30 5.53
CA VAL A 49 20.73 5.14 6.62
C VAL A 49 19.66 6.12 6.11
N GLN A 50 19.97 6.86 5.05
CA GLN A 50 19.01 7.80 4.46
C GLN A 50 17.75 7.12 3.95
N GLN A 51 17.87 5.95 3.34
CA GLN A 51 16.73 5.22 2.81
C GLN A 51 15.87 4.60 3.93
N SER A 52 16.48 4.20 5.04
CA SER A 52 15.74 3.72 6.22
C SER A 52 14.86 4.82 6.81
N ASP A 53 15.33 6.07 6.85
CA ASP A 53 14.54 7.21 7.32
C ASP A 53 13.34 7.49 6.40
N HIS A 54 13.52 7.36 5.09
CA HIS A 54 12.42 7.49 4.14
C HIS A 54 11.36 6.39 4.33
N ILE A 55 11.80 5.15 4.55
CA ILE A 55 10.90 4.02 4.82
C ILE A 55 10.15 4.22 6.13
N ALA A 56 10.83 4.65 7.19
CA ALA A 56 10.23 4.95 8.48
C ALA A 56 9.19 6.07 8.38
N SER A 57 9.51 7.16 7.65
CA SER A 57 8.59 8.26 7.38
C SER A 57 7.37 7.82 6.59
N TYR A 58 7.55 6.97 5.57
CA TYR A 58 6.45 6.40 4.81
C TYR A 58 5.52 5.56 5.69
N HIS A 59 6.09 4.69 6.55
CA HIS A 59 5.33 3.89 7.49
C HIS A 59 4.53 4.77 8.48
N ALA A 60 5.17 5.77 9.07
CA ALA A 60 4.52 6.69 10.00
C ALA A 60 3.33 7.43 9.35
N ASN A 61 3.50 7.90 8.11
CA ASN A 61 2.43 8.55 7.36
C ASN A 61 1.30 7.58 6.99
N LEU A 62 1.61 6.33 6.65
CA LEU A 62 0.61 5.30 6.40
C LEU A 62 -0.25 5.04 7.64
N VAL A 63 0.39 4.85 8.80
CA VAL A 63 -0.31 4.67 10.10
C VAL A 63 -1.16 5.90 10.45
N LYS A 64 -0.64 7.11 10.22
CA LYS A 64 -1.39 8.35 10.41
C LYS A 64 -2.64 8.39 9.53
N GLY A 65 -2.53 8.01 8.25
CA GLY A 65 -3.66 7.92 7.33
C GLY A 65 -4.73 6.95 7.82
N ILE A 66 -4.32 5.76 8.28
CA ILE A 66 -5.25 4.76 8.86
C ILE A 66 -5.99 5.34 10.07
N LYS A 67 -5.27 6.00 10.99
CA LYS A 67 -5.89 6.65 12.18
C LYS A 67 -6.88 7.75 11.79
N MET A 68 -6.57 8.52 10.75
CA MET A 68 -7.51 9.54 10.23
C MET A 68 -8.77 8.89 9.67
N MET A 69 -8.66 7.81 8.92
CA MET A 69 -9.83 7.07 8.42
C MET A 69 -10.66 6.50 9.56
N GLN A 70 -10.02 5.91 10.58
CA GLN A 70 -10.71 5.45 11.79
C GLN A 70 -11.52 6.57 12.48
N ALA A 71 -10.92 7.76 12.62
CA ALA A 71 -11.57 8.90 13.22
C ALA A 71 -12.79 9.37 12.41
N VAL A 72 -12.66 9.43 11.08
CA VAL A 72 -13.79 9.78 10.18
C VAL A 72 -14.93 8.77 10.28
N MET A 73 -14.60 7.49 10.40
CA MET A 73 -15.59 6.41 10.55
C MET A 73 -16.13 6.26 11.98
N GLY A 74 -15.63 7.04 12.94
CA GLY A 74 -16.06 6.99 14.35
C GLY A 74 -15.68 5.71 15.09
N VAL A 75 -14.69 4.95 14.60
CA VAL A 75 -14.25 3.69 15.22
C VAL A 75 -13.00 3.89 16.07
N LYS A 76 -13.01 3.36 17.29
CA LYS A 76 -11.88 3.48 18.22
C LYS A 76 -10.75 2.49 17.94
N ASN A 77 -11.08 1.34 17.33
CA ASN A 77 -10.12 0.27 17.03
C ASN A 77 -10.28 -0.19 15.60
N ILE A 78 -9.18 -0.47 14.92
CA ILE A 78 -9.18 -0.98 13.55
C ILE A 78 -9.94 -2.31 13.43
N ASN A 79 -9.89 -3.14 14.47
CA ASN A 79 -10.62 -4.42 14.53
C ASN A 79 -12.15 -4.23 14.63
N SER A 80 -12.62 -3.01 14.91
CA SER A 80 -14.04 -2.67 14.90
C SER A 80 -14.55 -2.29 13.52
N LEU A 81 -13.68 -2.21 12.52
CA LEU A 81 -14.07 -2.00 11.14
C LEU A 81 -14.80 -3.23 10.61
N SER A 82 -15.93 -3.00 9.98
CA SER A 82 -16.76 -4.03 9.38
C SER A 82 -17.28 -3.58 8.02
N LYS A 83 -17.91 -4.46 7.29
CA LYS A 83 -18.54 -4.13 6.01
C LYS A 83 -19.61 -3.05 6.15
N ASN A 84 -20.24 -2.90 7.32
CA ASN A 84 -21.22 -1.86 7.61
C ASN A 84 -20.64 -0.44 7.59
N ASN A 85 -19.30 -0.31 7.69
CA ASN A 85 -18.62 0.97 7.54
C ASN A 85 -18.34 1.32 6.07
N LEU A 86 -18.71 0.46 5.13
CA LEU A 86 -18.46 0.65 3.71
C LEU A 86 -19.72 1.10 2.98
N THR A 87 -19.56 2.06 2.11
CA THR A 87 -20.60 2.50 1.17
C THR A 87 -20.05 2.30 -0.25
N TYR A 88 -20.84 1.68 -1.09
CA TYR A 88 -20.51 1.47 -2.49
C TYR A 88 -21.32 2.40 -3.39
N LYS A 89 -20.65 3.08 -4.29
CA LYS A 89 -21.28 3.86 -5.36
C LYS A 89 -20.99 3.21 -6.70
N ASN A 90 -22.04 2.82 -7.43
CA ASN A 90 -21.87 2.25 -8.75
C ASN A 90 -21.56 3.31 -9.83
N ARG A 91 -21.28 2.87 -11.05
CA ARG A 91 -20.98 3.77 -12.19
C ARG A 91 -22.16 4.68 -12.57
N ASN A 92 -23.38 4.29 -12.26
CA ASN A 92 -24.60 5.06 -12.54
C ASN A 92 -24.89 6.09 -11.43
N GLY A 93 -24.07 6.13 -10.37
CA GLY A 93 -24.23 7.07 -9.27
C GLY A 93 -25.13 6.58 -8.13
N GLU A 94 -25.68 5.36 -8.20
CA GLU A 94 -26.48 4.77 -7.14
C GLU A 94 -25.60 4.39 -5.95
N VAL A 95 -26.07 4.71 -4.74
CA VAL A 95 -25.34 4.50 -3.47
C VAL A 95 -25.97 3.34 -2.71
N PHE A 96 -25.16 2.36 -2.36
CA PHE A 96 -25.53 1.19 -1.57
C PHE A 96 -24.84 1.26 -0.22
N PHE A 97 -25.62 1.26 0.85
CA PHE A 97 -25.12 1.30 2.23
C PHE A 97 -24.80 -0.11 2.77
N ASP A 98 -25.31 -1.14 2.10
CA ASP A 98 -25.01 -2.54 2.40
C ASP A 98 -24.27 -3.17 1.21
N VAL A 99 -22.95 -3.29 1.39
CA VAL A 99 -22.06 -3.87 0.36
C VAL A 99 -22.35 -5.35 0.15
N ASP A 100 -22.79 -6.06 1.17
CA ASP A 100 -23.09 -7.49 1.07
C ASP A 100 -24.35 -7.72 0.22
N GLN A 101 -25.41 -6.96 0.43
CA GLN A 101 -26.61 -7.06 -0.40
C GLN A 101 -26.29 -6.81 -1.89
N HIS A 102 -25.44 -5.82 -2.16
CA HIS A 102 -25.08 -5.50 -3.53
C HIS A 102 -24.32 -6.60 -4.24
N PHE A 103 -23.39 -7.27 -3.55
CA PHE A 103 -22.56 -8.31 -4.16
C PHE A 103 -23.22 -9.69 -4.15
N HIS A 104 -23.99 -10.03 -3.12
CA HIS A 104 -24.71 -11.30 -3.08
C HIS A 104 -25.85 -11.38 -4.10
N SER A 105 -26.51 -10.28 -4.39
CA SER A 105 -27.57 -10.26 -5.43
C SER A 105 -27.05 -10.55 -6.85
N LYS A 106 -25.72 -10.40 -7.08
CA LYS A 106 -25.07 -10.67 -8.38
C LYS A 106 -24.47 -12.07 -8.51
N LEU A 107 -24.37 -12.83 -7.41
CA LEU A 107 -23.81 -14.18 -7.42
C LEU A 107 -24.84 -15.28 -7.65
N HIS A 108 -26.13 -14.92 -7.74
CA HIS A 108 -27.24 -15.83 -7.98
C HIS A 108 -27.87 -15.69 -9.37
N VAL A 109 -27.08 -15.26 -10.38
CA VAL A 109 -27.49 -15.27 -11.80
C VAL A 109 -26.64 -16.24 -12.57
#